data_ecbfa0b3e84e321023f9fd11c92e616e
#
_entry.id   ecbfa0b3e84e321023f9fd11c92e616e
#
_cell.length_a   1.000
_cell.length_b   1.000
_cell.length_c   1.000
_cell.angle_alpha   90.00
_cell.angle_beta   90.00
_cell.angle_gamma   90.00
#
_symmetry.space_group_name_H-M   'P 1'
#
loop_
_entity.id
_entity.type
_entity.pdbx_description
1 polymer ?
#
loop_
_entity_poly.entity_id
_entity_poly.type
_entity_poly.pdbx_seq_one_letter_code
_entity_poly.pdbx_strand_id
1 'polypeptide(L)'
;MDFDQLTTFVYVAKLKSFSRAGQKVFRSQSAVSAQIRQLEQAYRAKLLDRSAKSVELTPAGEVLFDYAERLLRLRDESVQLVADRGNVVQGPVVFGANEATCLYLLPDIFAEFQRKYPQVHISIYRNFSHKILQRVEDGSVDVGIVTLPLKSPNLKVHHIYKDRMRFMVSSKNPLASRNEVTLEEVAGQPLIFPRTGFTRQVLDKLFRPYRSRVHVAMELPSIGMIKRFVGADAGVSFISESFAKDQVKAGEVKLLSVDGVDLFRELGLVYRRDRSLPRAAQALIGLIREHKNLSGSPDPA
;
A
#
# COMPACT_ATOMS: atom_id res chain seq x y z
N MET A 1 -29.04 -9.33 16.51
CA MET A 1 -27.96 -8.99 15.59
C MET A 1 -27.43 -10.29 14.97
N ASP A 2 -27.34 -10.35 13.66
CA ASP A 2 -26.79 -11.46 12.87
C ASP A 2 -25.85 -10.96 11.77
N PHE A 3 -25.16 -11.88 11.09
CA PHE A 3 -24.21 -11.53 10.04
C PHE A 3 -24.88 -10.93 8.78
N ASP A 4 -26.14 -11.26 8.51
CA ASP A 4 -26.89 -10.72 7.38
C ASP A 4 -27.19 -9.22 7.60
N GLN A 5 -27.55 -8.86 8.83
CA GLN A 5 -27.76 -7.45 9.21
C GLN A 5 -26.47 -6.64 9.13
N LEU A 6 -25.33 -7.20 9.58
CA LEU A 6 -24.03 -6.56 9.46
C LEU A 6 -23.61 -6.39 7.99
N THR A 7 -23.83 -7.45 7.17
CA THR A 7 -23.55 -7.41 5.72
C THR A 7 -24.38 -6.31 5.04
N THR A 8 -25.67 -6.25 5.34
CA THR A 8 -26.58 -5.22 4.81
C THR A 8 -26.14 -3.83 5.21
N PHE A 9 -25.77 -3.62 6.48
CA PHE A 9 -25.28 -2.34 6.97
C PHE A 9 -24.01 -1.88 6.25
N VAL A 10 -23.03 -2.77 6.10
CA VAL A 10 -21.78 -2.48 5.38
C VAL A 10 -22.05 -2.08 3.93
N TYR A 11 -22.97 -2.79 3.23
CA TYR A 11 -23.30 -2.41 1.86
C TYR A 11 -24.05 -1.07 1.77
N VAL A 12 -24.97 -0.77 2.70
CA VAL A 12 -25.65 0.54 2.74
C VAL A 12 -24.66 1.66 2.93
N ALA A 13 -23.72 1.50 3.87
CA ALA A 13 -22.68 2.49 4.14
C ALA A 13 -21.75 2.70 2.93
N LYS A 14 -21.24 1.63 2.32
CA LYS A 14 -20.34 1.70 1.15
C LYS A 14 -20.99 2.30 -0.09
N LEU A 15 -22.24 1.90 -0.36
CA LEU A 15 -22.96 2.34 -1.56
C LEU A 15 -23.74 3.65 -1.34
N LYS A 16 -23.84 4.12 -0.09
CA LYS A 16 -24.60 5.30 0.29
C LYS A 16 -26.05 5.26 -0.22
N SER A 17 -26.64 4.04 -0.30
CA SER A 17 -27.94 3.82 -0.91
C SER A 17 -28.58 2.51 -0.44
N PHE A 18 -29.79 2.59 0.10
CA PHE A 18 -30.57 1.41 0.50
C PHE A 18 -30.98 0.55 -0.71
N SER A 19 -31.36 1.17 -1.82
CA SER A 19 -31.79 0.42 -3.02
C SER A 19 -30.62 -0.33 -3.66
N ARG A 20 -29.46 0.32 -3.83
CA ARG A 20 -28.26 -0.34 -4.36
C ARG A 20 -27.73 -1.44 -3.43
N ALA A 21 -27.80 -1.24 -2.13
CA ALA A 21 -27.48 -2.26 -1.15
C ALA A 21 -28.42 -3.46 -1.27
N GLY A 22 -29.73 -3.19 -1.41
CA GLY A 22 -30.72 -4.26 -1.61
C GLY A 22 -30.43 -5.15 -2.83
N GLN A 23 -30.04 -4.55 -3.95
CA GLN A 23 -29.61 -5.31 -5.13
C GLN A 23 -28.40 -6.22 -4.83
N LYS A 24 -27.44 -5.73 -4.04
CA LYS A 24 -26.23 -6.51 -3.66
C LYS A 24 -26.51 -7.67 -2.70
N VAL A 25 -27.49 -7.50 -1.80
CA VAL A 25 -27.85 -8.56 -0.83
C VAL A 25 -29.10 -9.34 -1.25
N PHE A 26 -29.59 -9.14 -2.49
CA PHE A 26 -30.78 -9.80 -3.06
C PHE A 26 -32.03 -9.60 -2.19
N ARG A 27 -32.25 -8.37 -1.70
CA ARG A 27 -33.40 -7.99 -0.88
C ARG A 27 -34.06 -6.71 -1.39
N SER A 28 -35.35 -6.53 -1.08
CA SER A 28 -36.04 -5.27 -1.37
C SER A 28 -35.52 -4.13 -0.51
N GLN A 29 -35.66 -2.88 -0.98
CA GLN A 29 -35.25 -1.70 -0.20
C GLN A 29 -35.97 -1.63 1.15
N SER A 30 -37.24 -2.05 1.22
CA SER A 30 -38.01 -2.10 2.46
C SER A 30 -37.43 -3.12 3.46
N ALA A 31 -37.02 -4.29 2.98
CA ALA A 31 -36.36 -5.32 3.80
C ALA A 31 -35.00 -4.84 4.32
N VAL A 32 -34.19 -4.20 3.47
CA VAL A 32 -32.92 -3.56 3.89
C VAL A 32 -33.18 -2.51 4.98
N SER A 33 -34.19 -1.64 4.79
CA SER A 33 -34.54 -0.62 5.80
C SER A 33 -35.01 -1.25 7.12
N ALA A 34 -35.73 -2.37 7.07
CA ALA A 34 -36.14 -3.09 8.28
C ALA A 34 -34.92 -3.69 9.02
N GLN A 35 -34.00 -4.34 8.31
CA GLN A 35 -32.76 -4.87 8.89
C GLN A 35 -31.91 -3.77 9.58
N ILE A 36 -31.76 -2.62 8.93
CA ILE A 36 -31.01 -1.50 9.53
C ILE A 36 -31.72 -1.01 10.78
N ARG A 37 -33.06 -0.86 10.78
CA ARG A 37 -33.79 -0.47 11.99
C ARG A 37 -33.61 -1.47 13.14
N GLN A 38 -33.65 -2.77 12.86
CA GLN A 38 -33.40 -3.80 13.86
C GLN A 38 -31.97 -3.73 14.43
N LEU A 39 -30.99 -3.44 13.57
CA LEU A 39 -29.61 -3.26 13.98
C LEU A 39 -29.45 -2.00 14.86
N GLU A 40 -30.04 -0.87 14.46
CA GLU A 40 -30.07 0.37 15.26
C GLU A 40 -30.74 0.14 16.64
N GLN A 41 -31.83 -0.65 16.70
CA GLN A 41 -32.47 -1.02 17.95
C GLN A 41 -31.54 -1.87 18.83
N ALA A 42 -30.88 -2.88 18.26
CA ALA A 42 -29.95 -3.76 18.96
C ALA A 42 -28.78 -2.97 19.60
N TYR A 43 -28.26 -1.97 18.89
CA TYR A 43 -27.18 -1.10 19.38
C TYR A 43 -27.66 0.12 20.15
N ARG A 44 -29.01 0.35 20.23
CA ARG A 44 -29.64 1.51 20.85
C ARG A 44 -29.06 2.83 20.35
N ALA A 45 -28.67 2.90 19.09
CA ALA A 45 -28.05 4.05 18.47
C ALA A 45 -28.47 4.18 17.00
N LYS A 46 -28.59 5.40 16.51
CA LYS A 46 -28.69 5.67 15.08
C LYS A 46 -27.31 5.44 14.45
N LEU A 47 -27.27 4.62 13.41
CA LEU A 47 -26.03 4.22 12.71
C LEU A 47 -25.89 4.95 11.37
N LEU A 48 -27.04 5.35 10.78
CA LEU A 48 -27.07 6.02 9.49
C LEU A 48 -27.89 7.31 9.60
N ASP A 49 -27.35 8.40 9.08
CA ASP A 49 -28.06 9.64 8.86
C ASP A 49 -28.74 9.60 7.48
N ARG A 50 -30.03 9.92 7.46
CA ARG A 50 -30.90 9.91 6.27
C ARG A 50 -31.31 11.34 5.90
N SER A 51 -30.86 12.36 6.60
CA SER A 51 -31.31 13.75 6.45
C SER A 51 -30.68 14.44 5.23
N ALA A 52 -29.55 13.91 4.71
CA ALA A 52 -28.86 14.45 3.55
C ALA A 52 -29.36 13.83 2.23
N LYS A 53 -28.99 14.43 1.10
CA LYS A 53 -29.21 13.87 -0.25
C LYS A 53 -28.53 12.49 -0.45
N SER A 54 -27.69 12.08 0.48
CA SER A 54 -26.99 10.77 0.53
C SER A 54 -27.09 10.17 1.93
N VAL A 55 -26.94 8.85 2.03
CA VAL A 55 -26.85 8.13 3.29
C VAL A 55 -25.44 8.24 3.83
N GLU A 56 -25.28 8.78 5.04
CA GLU A 56 -23.99 8.93 5.70
C GLU A 56 -23.94 8.13 7.02
N LEU A 57 -22.75 7.77 7.46
CA LEU A 57 -22.56 7.15 8.77
C LEU A 57 -22.65 8.22 9.87
N THR A 58 -23.31 7.87 10.98
CA THR A 58 -23.18 8.64 12.23
C THR A 58 -21.86 8.27 12.93
N PRO A 59 -21.39 9.01 13.95
CA PRO A 59 -20.22 8.59 14.74
C PRO A 59 -20.34 7.16 15.30
N ALA A 60 -21.53 6.76 15.76
CA ALA A 60 -21.79 5.38 16.17
C ALA A 60 -21.75 4.40 15.01
N GLY A 61 -22.22 4.84 13.83
CA GLY A 61 -22.15 4.08 12.59
C GLY A 61 -20.73 3.85 12.13
N GLU A 62 -19.84 4.84 12.22
CA GLU A 62 -18.42 4.68 11.88
C GLU A 62 -17.74 3.62 12.76
N VAL A 63 -17.98 3.68 14.07
CA VAL A 63 -17.47 2.67 15.00
C VAL A 63 -17.98 1.27 14.61
N LEU A 64 -19.30 1.14 14.42
CA LEU A 64 -19.86 -0.16 14.03
C LEU A 64 -19.38 -0.62 12.67
N PHE A 65 -19.17 0.28 11.72
CA PHE A 65 -18.70 -0.07 10.38
C PHE A 65 -17.35 -0.80 10.42
N ASP A 66 -16.39 -0.27 11.16
CA ASP A 66 -15.08 -0.89 11.34
C ASP A 66 -15.20 -2.28 12.02
N TYR A 67 -16.02 -2.38 13.05
CA TYR A 67 -16.25 -3.68 13.72
C TYR A 67 -17.03 -4.67 12.84
N ALA A 68 -18.03 -4.22 12.09
CA ALA A 68 -18.81 -5.07 11.18
C ALA A 68 -17.92 -5.67 10.09
N GLU A 69 -17.06 -4.87 9.46
CA GLU A 69 -16.09 -5.36 8.48
C GLU A 69 -15.15 -6.41 9.09
N ARG A 70 -14.70 -6.21 10.33
CA ARG A 70 -13.83 -7.17 11.03
C ARG A 70 -14.55 -8.48 11.35
N LEU A 71 -15.78 -8.43 11.85
CA LEU A 71 -16.60 -9.60 12.17
C LEU A 71 -16.94 -10.42 10.92
N LEU A 72 -17.31 -9.76 9.84
CA LEU A 72 -17.62 -10.43 8.57
C LEU A 72 -16.37 -11.12 8.01
N ARG A 73 -15.22 -10.47 8.06
CA ARG A 73 -13.94 -11.10 7.66
C ARG A 73 -13.59 -12.29 8.53
N LEU A 74 -13.73 -12.18 9.86
CA LEU A 74 -13.43 -13.28 10.78
C LEU A 74 -14.34 -14.50 10.53
N ARG A 75 -15.62 -14.27 10.22
CA ARG A 75 -16.54 -15.31 9.77
C ARG A 75 -16.03 -15.99 8.49
N ASP A 76 -15.73 -15.20 7.47
CA ASP A 76 -15.29 -15.72 6.17
C ASP A 76 -13.96 -16.47 6.30
N GLU A 77 -13.04 -15.97 7.12
CA GLU A 77 -11.79 -16.64 7.48
C GLU A 77 -12.05 -17.99 8.16
N SER A 78 -12.96 -18.03 9.14
CA SER A 78 -13.27 -19.28 9.84
C SER A 78 -13.81 -20.34 8.88
N VAL A 79 -14.69 -19.94 7.94
CA VAL A 79 -15.21 -20.83 6.90
C VAL A 79 -14.06 -21.34 6.02
N GLN A 80 -13.14 -20.47 5.62
CA GLN A 80 -11.99 -20.85 4.79
C GLN A 80 -11.03 -21.79 5.52
N LEU A 81 -10.65 -21.46 6.76
CA LEU A 81 -9.75 -22.30 7.55
C LEU A 81 -10.34 -23.69 7.82
N VAL A 82 -11.65 -23.78 7.94
CA VAL A 82 -12.35 -25.07 8.06
C VAL A 82 -12.37 -25.82 6.72
N ALA A 83 -12.61 -25.09 5.61
CA ALA A 83 -12.60 -25.65 4.27
C ALA A 83 -11.19 -26.04 3.78
N ASP A 84 -10.17 -25.33 4.24
CA ASP A 84 -8.74 -25.54 3.88
C ASP A 84 -8.12 -26.86 4.41
N ARG A 85 -8.94 -27.78 4.92
CA ARG A 85 -8.49 -29.13 5.28
C ARG A 85 -8.10 -29.96 4.04
N GLY A 86 -8.41 -29.47 2.82
CA GLY A 86 -7.92 -30.04 1.55
C GLY A 86 -6.53 -29.53 1.18
N ASN A 87 -5.88 -30.18 0.19
CA ASN A 87 -4.51 -29.83 -0.27
C ASN A 87 -4.45 -28.65 -1.28
N VAL A 88 -5.59 -28.02 -1.59
CA VAL A 88 -5.68 -26.97 -2.62
C VAL A 88 -5.50 -25.60 -2.00
N VAL A 89 -4.57 -24.82 -2.58
CA VAL A 89 -4.36 -23.39 -2.21
C VAL A 89 -5.36 -22.54 -3.00
N GLN A 90 -6.35 -21.96 -2.32
CA GLN A 90 -7.43 -21.20 -2.93
C GLN A 90 -7.98 -20.11 -2.00
N GLY A 91 -8.86 -19.27 -2.51
CA GLY A 91 -9.56 -18.24 -1.73
C GLY A 91 -8.95 -16.85 -1.84
N PRO A 92 -9.52 -15.83 -1.17
CA PRO A 92 -9.04 -14.46 -1.25
C PRO A 92 -7.82 -14.21 -0.37
N VAL A 93 -6.97 -13.29 -0.83
CA VAL A 93 -5.87 -12.68 -0.06
C VAL A 93 -5.93 -11.18 -0.24
N VAL A 94 -5.95 -10.43 0.85
CA VAL A 94 -5.84 -8.98 0.85
C VAL A 94 -4.40 -8.60 1.12
N PHE A 95 -3.76 -7.99 0.13
CA PHE A 95 -2.34 -7.61 0.18
C PHE A 95 -2.18 -6.10 0.27
N GLY A 96 -1.41 -5.61 1.25
CA GLY A 96 -1.16 -4.19 1.46
C GLY A 96 0.20 -3.75 0.90
N ALA A 97 0.24 -2.72 0.03
CA ALA A 97 1.50 -2.12 -0.40
C ALA A 97 1.33 -0.64 -0.80
N ASN A 98 2.44 0.12 -0.79
CA ASN A 98 2.42 1.44 -1.37
C ASN A 98 2.48 1.38 -2.91
N GLU A 99 2.14 2.51 -3.55
CA GLU A 99 2.08 2.61 -5.01
C GLU A 99 3.34 2.13 -5.71
N ALA A 100 4.51 2.60 -5.27
CA ALA A 100 5.77 2.24 -5.89
C ALA A 100 6.08 0.74 -5.80
N THR A 101 5.79 0.13 -4.66
CA THR A 101 5.91 -1.33 -4.49
C THR A 101 4.94 -2.07 -5.42
N CYS A 102 3.69 -1.61 -5.53
CA CYS A 102 2.70 -2.20 -6.44
C CYS A 102 3.11 -2.13 -7.90
N LEU A 103 3.71 -1.01 -8.33
CA LEU A 103 4.05 -0.78 -9.74
C LEU A 103 5.36 -1.43 -10.18
N TYR A 104 6.35 -1.48 -9.28
CA TYR A 104 7.73 -1.82 -9.68
C TYR A 104 8.27 -3.11 -9.07
N LEU A 105 7.63 -3.64 -8.05
CA LEU A 105 8.12 -4.83 -7.34
C LEU A 105 7.16 -6.03 -7.44
N LEU A 106 5.87 -5.79 -7.31
CA LEU A 106 4.88 -6.87 -7.21
C LEU A 106 4.43 -7.51 -8.54
N PRO A 107 4.49 -6.85 -9.72
CA PRO A 107 3.88 -7.41 -10.93
C PRO A 107 4.40 -8.79 -11.27
N ASP A 108 5.73 -8.98 -11.30
CA ASP A 108 6.34 -10.27 -11.64
C ASP A 108 6.03 -11.35 -10.59
N ILE A 109 6.07 -10.97 -9.31
CA ILE A 109 5.78 -11.85 -8.17
C ILE A 109 4.33 -12.35 -8.25
N PHE A 110 3.39 -11.43 -8.49
CA PHE A 110 1.97 -11.79 -8.56
C PHE A 110 1.62 -12.55 -9.83
N ALA A 111 2.29 -12.26 -10.95
CA ALA A 111 2.13 -13.06 -12.17
C ALA A 111 2.62 -14.50 -11.97
N GLU A 112 3.76 -14.70 -11.27
CA GLU A 112 4.24 -16.02 -10.91
C GLU A 112 3.27 -16.73 -9.95
N PHE A 113 2.82 -16.01 -8.91
CA PHE A 113 1.88 -16.55 -7.93
C PHE A 113 0.56 -16.97 -8.57
N GLN A 114 -0.01 -16.17 -9.47
CA GLN A 114 -1.27 -16.46 -10.15
C GLN A 114 -1.16 -17.68 -11.08
N ARG A 115 -0.01 -17.86 -11.74
CA ARG A 115 0.25 -19.09 -12.53
C ARG A 115 0.29 -20.34 -11.67
N LYS A 116 0.88 -20.24 -10.47
CA LYS A 116 1.04 -21.38 -9.55
C LYS A 116 -0.25 -21.70 -8.80
N TYR A 117 -1.06 -20.67 -8.49
CA TYR A 117 -2.29 -20.78 -7.68
C TYR A 117 -3.46 -20.02 -8.33
N PRO A 118 -3.99 -20.51 -9.45
CA PRO A 118 -5.01 -19.82 -10.25
C PRO A 118 -6.35 -19.62 -9.52
N GLN A 119 -6.61 -20.39 -8.46
CA GLN A 119 -7.84 -20.30 -7.66
C GLN A 119 -7.74 -19.28 -6.51
N VAL A 120 -6.59 -18.58 -6.38
CA VAL A 120 -6.42 -17.52 -5.40
C VAL A 120 -6.82 -16.19 -6.00
N HIS A 121 -7.66 -15.43 -5.30
CA HIS A 121 -8.02 -14.07 -5.66
C HIS A 121 -7.23 -13.08 -4.83
N ILE A 122 -6.37 -12.26 -5.46
CA ILE A 122 -5.59 -11.22 -4.78
C ILE A 122 -6.29 -9.87 -4.91
N SER A 123 -6.54 -9.23 -3.77
CA SER A 123 -6.98 -7.84 -3.70
C SER A 123 -5.87 -6.96 -3.13
N ILE A 124 -5.57 -5.82 -3.77
CA ILE A 124 -4.51 -4.92 -3.32
C ILE A 124 -5.11 -3.75 -2.55
N TYR A 125 -4.71 -3.60 -1.28
CA TYR A 125 -4.94 -2.40 -0.49
C TYR A 125 -3.74 -1.45 -0.65
N ARG A 126 -3.89 -0.44 -1.52
CA ARG A 126 -2.84 0.54 -1.80
C ARG A 126 -2.95 1.73 -0.84
N ASN A 127 -1.93 1.90 0.02
CA ASN A 127 -1.85 3.04 0.94
C ASN A 127 -0.41 3.28 1.41
N PHE A 128 -0.19 4.28 2.28
CA PHE A 128 1.09 4.49 2.97
C PHE A 128 1.34 3.43 4.04
N SER A 129 2.63 3.18 4.36
CA SER A 129 3.04 2.12 5.29
C SER A 129 2.28 2.13 6.63
N HIS A 130 2.07 3.30 7.24
CA HIS A 130 1.36 3.39 8.52
C HIS A 130 -0.12 2.93 8.42
N LYS A 131 -0.79 3.21 7.30
CA LYS A 131 -2.16 2.73 7.06
C LYS A 131 -2.21 1.24 6.75
N ILE A 132 -1.20 0.74 6.03
CA ILE A 132 -1.07 -0.70 5.77
C ILE A 132 -0.85 -1.44 7.09
N LEU A 133 0.06 -0.95 7.95
CA LEU A 133 0.31 -1.53 9.27
C LEU A 133 -0.96 -1.60 10.11
N GLN A 134 -1.70 -0.49 10.20
CA GLN A 134 -2.97 -0.43 10.91
C GLN A 134 -3.96 -1.50 10.40
N ARG A 135 -4.03 -1.68 9.06
CA ARG A 135 -4.91 -2.68 8.43
C ARG A 135 -4.41 -4.11 8.57
N VAL A 136 -3.11 -4.34 8.70
CA VAL A 136 -2.57 -5.66 9.06
C VAL A 136 -2.88 -5.97 10.52
N GLU A 137 -2.71 -5.01 11.43
CA GLU A 137 -2.99 -5.17 12.86
C GLU A 137 -4.47 -5.44 13.13
N ASP A 138 -5.39 -4.76 12.45
CA ASP A 138 -6.83 -5.01 12.58
C ASP A 138 -7.33 -6.24 11.79
N GLY A 139 -6.44 -6.89 11.02
CA GLY A 139 -6.73 -8.08 10.23
C GLY A 139 -7.49 -7.82 8.93
N SER A 140 -7.64 -6.56 8.48
CA SER A 140 -8.28 -6.23 7.20
C SER A 140 -7.35 -6.37 5.99
N VAL A 141 -6.07 -6.50 6.26
CA VAL A 141 -5.04 -6.88 5.30
C VAL A 141 -4.32 -8.10 5.88
N ASP A 142 -4.19 -9.16 5.09
CA ASP A 142 -3.56 -10.41 5.55
C ASP A 142 -2.04 -10.29 5.60
N VAL A 143 -1.47 -9.68 4.56
CA VAL A 143 -0.03 -9.54 4.37
C VAL A 143 0.25 -8.16 3.78
N GLY A 144 1.31 -7.50 4.24
CA GLY A 144 1.70 -6.20 3.70
C GLY A 144 3.19 -6.10 3.41
N ILE A 145 3.57 -5.22 2.47
CA ILE A 145 4.94 -4.72 2.33
C ILE A 145 4.98 -3.25 2.72
N VAL A 146 5.85 -2.94 3.67
CA VAL A 146 6.01 -1.60 4.24
C VAL A 146 7.46 -1.17 4.26
N THR A 147 7.69 0.14 4.32
CA THR A 147 9.04 0.69 4.47
C THR A 147 9.49 0.59 5.94
N LEU A 148 10.71 0.12 6.15
CA LEU A 148 11.36 0.01 7.45
C LEU A 148 12.16 1.30 7.79
N PRO A 149 12.48 1.56 9.07
CA PRO A 149 12.20 0.74 10.24
C PRO A 149 10.76 0.86 10.73
N LEU A 150 10.27 -0.20 11.35
CA LEU A 150 9.00 -0.18 12.07
C LEU A 150 9.14 -0.89 13.41
N LYS A 151 8.28 -0.50 14.37
CA LYS A 151 8.16 -1.16 15.67
C LYS A 151 6.71 -1.55 15.86
N SER A 152 6.42 -2.85 15.85
CA SER A 152 5.12 -3.41 16.23
C SER A 152 5.34 -4.77 16.87
N PRO A 153 4.98 -4.94 18.16
CA PRO A 153 5.14 -6.22 18.86
C PRO A 153 4.19 -7.30 18.33
N ASN A 154 3.07 -6.90 17.73
CA ASN A 154 2.01 -7.80 17.28
C ASN A 154 2.24 -8.34 15.87
N LEU A 155 3.24 -7.83 15.15
CA LEU A 155 3.52 -8.23 13.79
C LEU A 155 4.79 -9.10 13.71
N LYS A 156 4.78 -10.06 12.77
CA LYS A 156 6.00 -10.63 12.23
C LYS A 156 6.50 -9.73 11.12
N VAL A 157 7.79 -9.43 11.17
CA VAL A 157 8.46 -8.57 10.19
C VAL A 157 9.62 -9.36 9.59
N HIS A 158 9.60 -9.55 8.28
CA HIS A 158 10.72 -10.13 7.54
C HIS A 158 11.31 -9.06 6.64
N HIS A 159 12.58 -8.77 6.80
CA HIS A 159 13.32 -7.93 5.86
C HIS A 159 13.38 -8.65 4.51
N ILE A 160 12.92 -8.02 3.44
CA ILE A 160 12.82 -8.66 2.13
C ILE A 160 13.58 -7.93 1.03
N TYR A 161 13.89 -6.65 1.22
CA TYR A 161 14.49 -5.87 0.15
C TYR A 161 15.20 -4.63 0.70
N LYS A 162 16.40 -4.37 0.19
CA LYS A 162 17.16 -3.13 0.42
C LYS A 162 17.49 -2.52 -0.93
N ASP A 163 17.11 -1.27 -1.14
CA ASP A 163 17.24 -0.55 -2.40
C ASP A 163 18.01 0.75 -2.20
N ARG A 164 19.02 0.98 -3.00
CA ARG A 164 19.80 2.21 -2.96
C ARG A 164 18.99 3.34 -3.61
N MET A 165 18.99 4.49 -2.96
CA MET A 165 18.41 5.72 -3.53
C MET A 165 19.50 6.51 -4.26
N ARG A 166 19.22 6.90 -5.48
CA ARG A 166 20.14 7.64 -6.35
C ARG A 166 19.55 8.98 -6.73
N PHE A 167 20.42 9.92 -7.02
CA PHE A 167 20.04 11.19 -7.61
C PHE A 167 19.70 11.00 -9.08
N MET A 168 18.50 11.42 -9.49
CA MET A 168 17.97 11.23 -10.84
C MET A 168 17.86 12.57 -11.57
N VAL A 169 18.45 12.60 -12.74
CA VAL A 169 18.42 13.74 -13.67
C VAL A 169 17.92 13.31 -15.04
N SER A 170 17.38 14.24 -15.82
CA SER A 170 17.14 14.03 -17.25
C SER A 170 18.46 13.74 -17.98
N SER A 171 18.44 12.90 -19.01
CA SER A 171 19.61 12.71 -19.89
C SER A 171 20.03 14.00 -20.62
N LYS A 172 19.15 15.01 -20.67
CA LYS A 172 19.42 16.34 -21.23
C LYS A 172 20.07 17.31 -20.24
N ASN A 173 20.00 16.99 -18.93
CA ASN A 173 20.57 17.84 -17.90
C ASN A 173 22.10 17.85 -17.99
N PRO A 174 22.77 19.02 -17.82
CA PRO A 174 24.24 19.11 -17.88
C PRO A 174 24.95 18.14 -16.91
N LEU A 175 24.36 17.85 -15.76
CA LEU A 175 24.91 16.90 -14.78
C LEU A 175 24.91 15.45 -15.29
N ALA A 176 24.14 15.12 -16.33
CA ALA A 176 24.08 13.77 -16.87
C ALA A 176 25.38 13.28 -17.51
N SER A 177 26.32 14.18 -17.83
CA SER A 177 27.68 13.81 -18.29
C SER A 177 28.54 13.22 -17.18
N ARG A 178 28.16 13.39 -15.91
CA ARG A 178 28.91 12.97 -14.72
C ARG A 178 28.37 11.65 -14.15
N ASN A 179 29.16 11.02 -13.29
CA ASN A 179 28.74 9.85 -12.50
C ASN A 179 28.44 10.19 -11.04
N GLU A 180 29.04 11.28 -10.56
CA GLU A 180 28.94 11.75 -9.20
C GLU A 180 28.83 13.27 -9.14
N VAL A 181 28.09 13.77 -8.17
CA VAL A 181 27.88 15.19 -7.87
C VAL A 181 27.94 15.43 -6.38
N THR A 182 28.16 16.68 -5.96
CA THR A 182 28.10 17.05 -4.55
C THR A 182 26.67 17.38 -4.12
N LEU A 183 26.38 17.27 -2.82
CA LEU A 183 25.07 17.65 -2.30
C LEU A 183 24.78 19.16 -2.47
N GLU A 184 25.82 20.00 -2.50
CA GLU A 184 25.68 21.42 -2.76
C GLU A 184 25.23 21.71 -4.20
N GLU A 185 25.78 20.98 -5.19
CA GLU A 185 25.36 21.08 -6.60
C GLU A 185 23.90 20.61 -6.75
N VAL A 186 23.51 19.55 -6.06
CA VAL A 186 22.14 19.07 -6.04
C VAL A 186 21.18 20.09 -5.44
N ALA A 187 21.58 20.74 -4.33
CA ALA A 187 20.77 21.77 -3.67
C ALA A 187 20.51 23.00 -4.55
N GLY A 188 21.40 23.28 -5.51
CA GLY A 188 21.24 24.35 -6.50
C GLY A 188 20.32 24.00 -7.67
N GLN A 189 19.83 22.77 -7.80
CA GLN A 189 18.92 22.35 -8.86
C GLN A 189 17.45 22.59 -8.50
N PRO A 190 16.54 22.71 -9.48
CA PRO A 190 15.11 22.69 -9.23
C PRO A 190 14.67 21.29 -8.79
N LEU A 191 14.41 21.12 -7.49
CA LEU A 191 14.09 19.83 -6.91
C LEU A 191 12.60 19.45 -7.09
N ILE A 192 12.34 18.22 -7.42
CA ILE A 192 10.99 17.63 -7.45
C ILE A 192 10.89 16.65 -6.28
N PHE A 193 10.06 16.98 -5.29
CA PHE A 193 9.90 16.17 -4.09
C PHE A 193 8.60 15.35 -4.12
N PRO A 194 8.59 14.14 -3.53
CA PRO A 194 7.32 13.51 -3.19
C PRO A 194 6.61 14.37 -2.13
N ARG A 195 5.27 14.48 -2.27
CA ARG A 195 4.45 15.28 -1.33
C ARG A 195 4.52 14.75 0.09
N THR A 196 4.57 13.42 0.27
CA THR A 196 4.55 12.75 1.58
C THR A 196 5.31 11.42 1.51
N GLY A 197 5.46 10.75 2.67
CA GLY A 197 6.01 9.41 2.79
C GLY A 197 7.49 9.38 3.17
N PHE A 198 8.06 8.18 3.18
CA PHE A 198 9.43 7.92 3.63
C PHE A 198 10.47 8.75 2.86
N THR A 199 10.41 8.72 1.53
CA THR A 199 11.37 9.46 0.69
C THR A 199 11.33 10.96 0.99
N ARG A 200 10.12 11.55 1.21
CA ARG A 200 9.99 12.95 1.61
C ARG A 200 10.72 13.23 2.93
N GLN A 201 10.51 12.41 3.94
CA GLN A 201 11.15 12.55 5.24
C GLN A 201 12.68 12.45 5.16
N VAL A 202 13.18 11.53 4.35
CA VAL A 202 14.63 11.38 4.11
C VAL A 202 15.21 12.62 3.43
N LEU A 203 14.54 13.14 2.39
CA LEU A 203 15.00 14.33 1.68
C LEU A 203 14.92 15.59 2.54
N ASP A 204 13.86 15.78 3.31
CA ASP A 204 13.72 16.89 4.26
C ASP A 204 14.87 16.88 5.29
N LYS A 205 15.28 15.69 5.76
CA LYS A 205 16.43 15.53 6.67
C LYS A 205 17.76 15.81 5.96
N LEU A 206 17.94 15.25 4.76
CA LEU A 206 19.15 15.39 3.95
C LEU A 206 19.45 16.87 3.65
N PHE A 207 18.43 17.60 3.21
CA PHE A 207 18.57 19.00 2.80
C PHE A 207 18.43 20.01 3.95
N ARG A 208 18.27 19.56 5.19
CA ARG A 208 18.14 20.45 6.34
C ARG A 208 19.27 21.47 6.47
N PRO A 209 20.56 21.14 6.21
CA PRO A 209 21.66 22.10 6.25
C PRO A 209 21.62 23.12 5.09
N TYR A 210 20.93 22.80 4.00
CA TYR A 210 20.89 23.60 2.76
C TYR A 210 19.57 24.33 2.55
N ARG A 211 18.72 24.49 3.59
CA ARG A 211 17.37 25.05 3.49
C ARG A 211 17.27 26.39 2.77
N SER A 212 18.29 27.27 2.92
CA SER A 212 18.34 28.59 2.28
C SER A 212 18.68 28.54 0.79
N ARG A 213 19.19 27.40 0.30
CA ARG A 213 19.62 27.22 -1.10
C ARG A 213 18.70 26.30 -1.88
N VAL A 214 17.94 25.45 -1.19
CA VAL A 214 17.05 24.46 -1.80
C VAL A 214 15.83 25.12 -2.38
N HIS A 215 15.60 24.91 -3.67
CA HIS A 215 14.40 25.30 -4.38
C HIS A 215 13.58 24.05 -4.72
N VAL A 216 12.50 23.81 -3.97
CA VAL A 216 11.53 22.76 -4.30
C VAL A 216 10.58 23.32 -5.35
N ALA A 217 10.87 23.01 -6.62
CA ALA A 217 10.10 23.48 -7.76
C ALA A 217 8.72 22.82 -7.84
N MET A 218 8.61 21.54 -7.44
CA MET A 218 7.36 20.79 -7.47
C MET A 218 7.26 19.79 -6.32
N GLU A 219 6.02 19.58 -5.85
CA GLU A 219 5.67 18.48 -4.94
C GLU A 219 4.65 17.57 -5.62
N LEU A 220 5.04 16.33 -5.91
CA LEU A 220 4.23 15.40 -6.66
C LEU A 220 3.78 14.20 -5.80
N PRO A 221 2.54 13.70 -6.00
CA PRO A 221 1.97 12.65 -5.15
C PRO A 221 2.46 11.23 -5.51
N SER A 222 3.14 11.05 -6.64
CA SER A 222 3.43 9.74 -7.22
C SER A 222 4.85 9.68 -7.80
N ILE A 223 5.53 8.56 -7.55
CA ILE A 223 6.85 8.27 -8.14
C ILE A 223 6.79 8.21 -9.67
N GLY A 224 5.69 7.69 -10.22
CA GLY A 224 5.48 7.67 -11.67
C GLY A 224 5.45 9.07 -12.28
N MET A 225 4.81 10.04 -11.62
CA MET A 225 4.83 11.44 -12.03
C MET A 225 6.24 12.02 -11.90
N ILE A 226 6.91 11.82 -10.78
CA ILE A 226 8.27 12.33 -10.56
C ILE A 226 9.20 11.87 -11.70
N LYS A 227 9.19 10.58 -12.06
CA LYS A 227 10.00 10.05 -13.15
C LYS A 227 9.73 10.75 -14.49
N ARG A 228 8.48 10.95 -14.83
CA ARG A 228 8.09 11.61 -16.10
C ARG A 228 8.51 13.08 -16.13
N PHE A 229 8.33 13.81 -15.05
CA PHE A 229 8.73 15.22 -14.97
C PHE A 229 10.25 15.38 -14.99
N VAL A 230 11.01 14.51 -14.32
CA VAL A 230 12.48 14.52 -14.43
C VAL A 230 12.91 14.15 -15.85
N GLY A 231 12.33 13.13 -16.49
CA GLY A 231 12.63 12.77 -17.88
C GLY A 231 12.33 13.91 -18.87
N ALA A 232 11.33 14.74 -18.59
CA ALA A 232 10.99 15.93 -19.35
C ALA A 232 11.89 17.15 -19.04
N ASP A 233 12.93 16.98 -18.20
CA ASP A 233 13.87 18.01 -17.75
C ASP A 233 13.22 19.18 -16.97
N ALA A 234 12.12 18.89 -16.28
CA ALA A 234 11.41 19.87 -15.46
C ALA A 234 11.99 20.04 -14.04
N GLY A 235 13.06 19.32 -13.72
CA GLY A 235 13.76 19.34 -12.45
C GLY A 235 14.43 17.99 -12.18
N VAL A 236 14.93 17.84 -10.95
CA VAL A 236 15.70 16.67 -10.53
C VAL A 236 15.12 16.06 -9.24
N SER A 237 15.40 14.79 -8.94
CA SER A 237 14.86 14.13 -7.76
C SER A 237 15.77 13.01 -7.25
N PHE A 238 15.41 12.43 -6.10
CA PHE A 238 15.96 11.15 -5.64
C PHE A 238 14.95 10.04 -5.84
N ILE A 239 15.43 8.88 -6.25
CA ILE A 239 14.59 7.71 -6.50
C ILE A 239 15.32 6.43 -6.08
N SER A 240 14.57 5.43 -5.65
CA SER A 240 15.09 4.06 -5.55
C SER A 240 15.53 3.57 -6.93
N GLU A 241 16.75 3.05 -7.04
CA GLU A 241 17.36 2.64 -8.30
C GLU A 241 16.49 1.65 -9.08
N SER A 242 15.88 0.70 -8.36
CA SER A 242 14.99 -0.29 -8.96
C SER A 242 13.77 0.30 -9.68
N PHE A 243 13.32 1.49 -9.28
CA PHE A 243 12.13 2.13 -9.87
C PHE A 243 12.41 2.90 -11.15
N ALA A 244 13.68 3.18 -11.44
CA ALA A 244 14.09 3.94 -12.64
C ALA A 244 14.65 3.06 -13.76
N LYS A 245 14.71 1.73 -13.58
CA LYS A 245 15.33 0.81 -14.54
C LYS A 245 14.86 1.01 -15.99
N ASP A 246 13.55 1.15 -16.20
CA ASP A 246 12.99 1.31 -17.54
C ASP A 246 13.40 2.64 -18.16
N GLN A 247 13.36 3.74 -17.40
CA GLN A 247 13.73 5.07 -17.88
C GLN A 247 15.23 5.18 -18.14
N VAL A 248 16.05 4.53 -17.33
CA VAL A 248 17.51 4.44 -17.56
C VAL A 248 17.79 3.64 -18.81
N LYS A 249 17.14 2.49 -18.99
CA LYS A 249 17.28 1.65 -20.19
C LYS A 249 16.81 2.37 -21.47
N ALA A 250 15.75 3.16 -21.35
CA ALA A 250 15.23 3.99 -22.44
C ALA A 250 16.10 5.24 -22.73
N GLY A 251 17.11 5.54 -21.90
CA GLY A 251 17.95 6.72 -22.05
C GLY A 251 17.26 8.04 -21.72
N GLU A 252 16.11 8.00 -21.01
CA GLU A 252 15.36 9.19 -20.63
C GLU A 252 15.97 9.92 -19.43
N VAL A 253 16.55 9.15 -18.50
CA VAL A 253 17.15 9.66 -17.26
C VAL A 253 18.48 9.00 -16.97
N LYS A 254 19.31 9.66 -16.15
CA LYS A 254 20.53 9.12 -15.58
C LYS A 254 20.47 9.15 -14.06
N LEU A 255 21.05 8.13 -13.42
CA LEU A 255 21.21 8.02 -11.99
C LEU A 255 22.65 8.33 -11.62
N LEU A 256 22.83 9.28 -10.71
CA LEU A 256 24.14 9.74 -10.25
C LEU A 256 24.33 9.38 -8.77
N SER A 257 25.58 9.20 -8.37
CA SER A 257 25.97 9.20 -6.95
C SER A 257 26.00 10.63 -6.43
N VAL A 258 25.79 10.78 -5.14
CA VAL A 258 26.04 12.07 -4.45
C VAL A 258 27.10 11.84 -3.40
N ASP A 259 28.19 12.60 -3.49
CA ASP A 259 29.34 12.47 -2.59
C ASP A 259 28.91 12.58 -1.12
N GLY A 260 29.39 11.66 -0.30
CA GLY A 260 29.05 11.57 1.13
C GLY A 260 27.59 11.21 1.43
N VAL A 261 26.77 10.86 0.42
CA VAL A 261 25.34 10.53 0.61
C VAL A 261 25.07 9.07 0.21
N ASP A 262 24.76 8.24 1.21
CA ASP A 262 24.40 6.86 1.03
C ASP A 262 23.02 6.58 1.62
N LEU A 263 22.01 6.63 0.78
CA LEU A 263 20.62 6.50 1.15
C LEU A 263 20.05 5.15 0.70
N PHE A 264 19.38 4.47 1.61
CA PHE A 264 18.70 3.22 1.34
C PHE A 264 17.25 3.28 1.73
N ARG A 265 16.46 2.54 1.01
CA ARG A 265 15.08 2.21 1.36
C ARG A 265 15.00 0.71 1.62
N GLU A 266 14.58 0.36 2.81
CA GLU A 266 14.41 -1.03 3.22
C GLU A 266 12.93 -1.39 3.28
N LEU A 267 12.57 -2.56 2.81
CA LEU A 267 11.21 -3.07 2.81
C LEU A 267 11.09 -4.30 3.69
N GLY A 268 10.01 -4.33 4.46
CA GLY A 268 9.62 -5.45 5.29
C GLY A 268 8.28 -6.05 4.86
N LEU A 269 8.25 -7.37 4.76
CA LEU A 269 7.03 -8.14 4.67
C LEU A 269 6.45 -8.27 6.07
N VAL A 270 5.19 -7.89 6.25
CA VAL A 270 4.53 -7.85 7.56
C VAL A 270 3.22 -8.60 7.56
N TYR A 271 2.96 -9.33 8.64
CA TYR A 271 1.70 -10.01 8.91
C TYR A 271 1.52 -10.25 10.40
N ARG A 272 0.33 -10.54 10.85
CA ARG A 272 0.03 -10.74 12.28
C ARG A 272 0.74 -11.98 12.84
N ARG A 273 1.27 -11.85 14.06
CA ARG A 273 1.95 -12.93 14.77
C ARG A 273 0.97 -13.89 15.44
N ASP A 274 -0.13 -13.37 15.93
CA ASP A 274 -1.11 -14.05 16.80
C ASP A 274 -2.26 -14.72 16.02
N ARG A 275 -2.17 -14.72 14.67
CA ARG A 275 -3.23 -15.24 13.80
C ARG A 275 -2.70 -16.35 12.89
N SER A 276 -3.49 -17.41 12.76
CA SER A 276 -3.28 -18.38 11.69
C SER A 276 -3.72 -17.75 10.37
N LEU A 277 -2.80 -17.67 9.41
CA LEU A 277 -3.11 -17.13 8.09
C LEU A 277 -3.74 -18.20 7.19
N PRO A 278 -4.67 -17.82 6.27
CA PRO A 278 -5.13 -18.71 5.21
C PRO A 278 -3.96 -19.28 4.41
N ARG A 279 -4.10 -20.50 3.90
CA ARG A 279 -3.04 -21.16 3.09
C ARG A 279 -2.60 -20.32 1.89
N ALA A 280 -3.54 -19.63 1.25
CA ALA A 280 -3.23 -18.73 0.14
C ALA A 280 -2.28 -17.59 0.58
N ALA A 281 -2.51 -16.99 1.75
CA ALA A 281 -1.63 -15.96 2.30
C ALA A 281 -0.26 -16.53 2.70
N GLN A 282 -0.22 -17.74 3.28
CA GLN A 282 1.04 -18.44 3.61
C GLN A 282 1.85 -18.75 2.35
N ALA A 283 1.20 -19.25 1.30
CA ALA A 283 1.84 -19.53 0.02
C ALA A 283 2.41 -18.26 -0.63
N LEU A 284 1.68 -17.15 -0.55
CA LEU A 284 2.15 -15.85 -1.05
C LEU A 284 3.37 -15.35 -0.26
N ILE A 285 3.34 -15.47 1.06
CA ILE A 285 4.51 -15.15 1.93
C ILE A 285 5.72 -15.98 1.53
N GLY A 286 5.54 -17.29 1.33
CA GLY A 286 6.61 -18.19 0.89
C GLY A 286 7.22 -17.73 -0.42
N LEU A 287 6.39 -17.48 -1.44
CA LEU A 287 6.86 -17.02 -2.74
C LEU A 287 7.61 -15.68 -2.66
N ILE A 288 7.08 -14.71 -1.92
CA ILE A 288 7.74 -13.39 -1.76
C ILE A 288 9.12 -13.54 -1.11
N ARG A 289 9.26 -14.39 -0.11
CA ARG A 289 10.53 -14.61 0.59
C ARG A 289 11.59 -15.32 -0.28
N GLU A 290 11.16 -16.14 -1.21
CA GLU A 290 12.04 -16.92 -2.10
C GLU A 290 12.29 -16.22 -3.44
N HIS A 291 11.56 -15.14 -3.76
CA HIS A 291 11.63 -14.51 -5.07
C HIS A 291 12.98 -13.83 -5.31
N LYS A 292 13.65 -14.21 -6.40
CA LYS A 292 15.02 -13.77 -6.75
C LYS A 292 15.19 -12.24 -6.84
N ASN A 293 14.17 -11.52 -7.29
CA ASN A 293 14.22 -10.06 -7.39
C ASN A 293 14.19 -9.35 -6.02
N LEU A 294 13.88 -10.08 -4.94
CA LEU A 294 13.88 -9.59 -3.57
C LEU A 294 15.11 -10.06 -2.77
N SER A 295 15.73 -11.16 -3.20
CA SER A 295 16.92 -11.73 -2.55
C SER A 295 18.24 -11.12 -3.04
N GLY A 296 18.21 -10.17 -3.95
CA GLY A 296 19.38 -9.52 -4.53
C GLY A 296 19.64 -8.14 -3.95
N SER A 297 20.16 -8.07 -2.71
CA SER A 297 21.13 -7.01 -2.41
C SER A 297 22.48 -7.53 -2.90
N PRO A 298 23.22 -6.78 -3.72
CA PRO A 298 24.65 -7.02 -3.79
C PRO A 298 25.19 -6.69 -2.39
N ASP A 299 25.86 -7.66 -1.77
CA ASP A 299 26.74 -7.40 -0.64
C ASP A 299 27.66 -6.23 -1.01
N PRO A 300 27.86 -5.29 -0.12
CA PRO A 300 28.87 -4.27 -0.33
C PRO A 300 30.23 -4.96 -0.33
N ALA A 301 30.90 -4.98 -1.48
CA ALA A 301 32.33 -5.22 -1.56
C ALA A 301 33.09 -4.01 -1.02
#